data_011249210c87754437d795bc6eafae92
#
_entry.id   011249210c87754437d795bc6eafae92
#
_cell.length_a   1.000
_cell.length_b   1.000
_cell.length_c   1.000
_cell.angle_alpha   90.00
_cell.angle_beta   90.00
_cell.angle_gamma   90.00
#
_symmetry.space_group_name_H-M   'P 1'
#
loop_
_entity.id
_entity.type
_entity.pdbx_description
1 polymer ?
#
loop_
_entity_poly.entity_id
_entity_poly.type
_entity_poly.pdbx_seq_one_letter_code
_entity_poly.pdbx_strand_id
1 'polypeptide(L)'
;MAVNSYREDEFMENTDKKKIFRRLFSYLLDYKAILIGVLLCMAVTVAISLVNPLLIEEAIDHYIANKDMRGLMGLGLFALGLNIIFIIMVKIRMYVMAVVSNKILLRIRQDLYEHIQTLSFSFFDSRPTGKILARIIGDVNSLRDVLVNVVTTLVPELITVIGVVVIMLIKDWRLALASLSTIPLMIGGIWFVQTASHKRWQIFRKKSSNLNAYVHEDIAGMNVVQSFGAEEETREIFGNLTDEHQQSFVDAVRYADMFGPVIDFCWGIGAMMLYLVGVRFLGFEKVSVGLLVAFGTYINMFWNPIMNLSNFYNNLVTNLTAAERIFDILDTKADIVDAADVTELPEVQGRVEFSHVSFTYDKGTPAETKVLSDVSFVVEPGETIALVGPTGAGKTTIVNLISRFYDIEDGVISVDGYDLTKISIESLRRQMGVMTQDNFIFHGTVRENILYGKLDATDEEMIAAAKAVNAHEFIMKMEKGYDTELKEHGAGLSIGQRQLIAFARTMISMPKILILDEATSSIDTHTEILVQKGIEALLSGRTSFVIAHRLSTIQNADRIFVIDQGGILEQGSPAELMKKKGAYYDLYMAQFAGLE
;
A
#
# COMPACT_ATOMS: atom_id res chain seq x y z
N MET A 1 13.31 18.62 -5.93
CA MET A 1 11.89 18.12 -5.92
C MET A 1 11.84 16.99 -6.91
N ALA A 2 11.76 15.77 -6.42
CA ALA A 2 11.48 14.63 -7.29
C ALA A 2 10.12 14.91 -7.97
N VAL A 3 10.13 14.98 -9.29
CA VAL A 3 8.90 15.12 -10.07
C VAL A 3 8.13 13.84 -9.84
N ASN A 4 7.11 13.89 -9.00
CA ASN A 4 6.13 12.83 -8.83
C ASN A 4 5.50 12.56 -10.21
N SER A 5 6.12 11.71 -11.03
CA SER A 5 5.54 11.32 -12.29
C SER A 5 4.43 10.33 -11.99
N TYR A 6 3.17 10.81 -11.98
CA TYR A 6 1.96 9.99 -11.96
C TYR A 6 1.85 9.04 -13.17
N ARG A 7 2.86 8.99 -14.04
CA ARG A 7 2.76 8.39 -15.38
C ARG A 7 3.36 7.02 -15.56
N GLU A 8 4.14 6.53 -14.61
CA GLU A 8 4.67 5.18 -14.72
C GLU A 8 4.20 4.37 -13.52
N ASP A 9 3.25 3.45 -13.76
CA ASP A 9 3.24 2.22 -12.99
C ASP A 9 4.65 1.65 -13.14
N GLU A 10 5.37 1.48 -12.03
CA GLU A 10 6.66 0.81 -12.00
C GLU A 10 6.52 -0.44 -12.86
N PHE A 11 7.24 -0.48 -14.00
CA PHE A 11 7.35 -1.70 -14.80
C PHE A 11 7.98 -2.72 -13.88
N MET A 12 7.16 -3.54 -13.26
CA MET A 12 7.63 -4.66 -12.47
C MET A 12 8.41 -5.56 -13.43
N GLU A 13 9.71 -5.67 -13.21
CA GLU A 13 10.51 -6.73 -13.82
C GLU A 13 9.73 -8.03 -13.65
N ASN A 14 9.63 -8.81 -14.70
CA ASN A 14 8.79 -10.00 -14.82
C ASN A 14 9.15 -11.01 -13.71
N THR A 15 8.73 -10.71 -12.50
CA THR A 15 9.02 -11.50 -11.30
C THR A 15 8.38 -12.88 -11.49
N ASP A 16 9.11 -13.94 -11.26
CA ASP A 16 8.62 -15.31 -11.42
C ASP A 16 7.39 -15.54 -10.53
N LYS A 17 6.20 -15.50 -11.14
CA LYS A 17 4.90 -15.72 -10.45
C LYS A 17 4.88 -16.98 -9.61
N LYS A 18 5.70 -17.99 -9.97
CA LYS A 18 5.84 -19.22 -9.16
C LYS A 18 6.56 -18.95 -7.84
N LYS A 19 7.55 -18.05 -7.83
CA LYS A 19 8.27 -17.65 -6.60
C LYS A 19 7.33 -16.92 -5.66
N ILE A 20 6.53 -16.00 -6.17
CA ILE A 20 5.51 -15.24 -5.39
C ILE A 20 4.49 -16.21 -4.80
N PHE A 21 3.91 -17.07 -5.63
CA PHE A 21 2.95 -18.07 -5.20
C PHE A 21 3.53 -18.98 -4.10
N ARG A 22 4.76 -19.50 -4.30
CA ARG A 22 5.43 -20.33 -3.30
C ARG A 22 5.66 -19.60 -1.98
N ARG A 23 6.07 -18.33 -2.03
CA ARG A 23 6.27 -17.50 -0.83
C ARG A 23 4.96 -17.25 -0.10
N LEU A 24 3.89 -16.89 -0.83
CA LEU A 24 2.56 -16.70 -0.24
C LEU A 24 2.05 -17.99 0.42
N PHE A 25 2.20 -19.14 -0.23
CA PHE A 25 1.81 -20.43 0.32
C PHE A 25 2.67 -20.90 1.49
N SER A 26 3.91 -20.41 1.64
CA SER A 26 4.73 -20.74 2.81
C SER A 26 4.07 -20.28 4.12
N TYR A 27 3.37 -19.16 4.13
CA TYR A 27 2.59 -18.71 5.30
C TYR A 27 1.46 -19.69 5.68
N LEU A 28 0.85 -20.39 4.69
CA LEU A 28 -0.13 -21.43 4.98
C LEU A 28 0.50 -22.68 5.60
N LEU A 29 1.74 -23.01 5.24
CA LEU A 29 2.44 -24.18 5.75
C LEU A 29 2.79 -24.06 7.25
N ASP A 30 2.82 -22.86 7.80
CA ASP A 30 2.95 -22.66 9.25
C ASP A 30 1.74 -23.24 10.00
N TYR A 31 0.59 -23.39 9.34
CA TYR A 31 -0.64 -23.93 9.87
C TYR A 31 -0.96 -25.35 9.36
N LYS A 32 0.07 -26.15 9.02
CA LYS A 32 -0.05 -27.48 8.37
C LYS A 32 -1.04 -28.43 9.03
N ALA A 33 -1.10 -28.48 10.37
CA ALA A 33 -2.03 -29.35 11.09
C ALA A 33 -3.49 -28.96 10.84
N ILE A 34 -3.78 -27.66 10.83
CA ILE A 34 -5.11 -27.12 10.54
C ILE A 34 -5.46 -27.34 9.06
N LEU A 35 -4.49 -27.14 8.18
CA LEU A 35 -4.67 -27.36 6.74
C LEU A 35 -5.03 -28.83 6.43
N ILE A 36 -4.40 -29.80 7.09
CA ILE A 36 -4.75 -31.23 6.99
C ILE A 36 -6.19 -31.46 7.44
N GLY A 37 -6.62 -30.86 8.56
CA GLY A 37 -8.02 -30.96 9.02
C GLY A 37 -9.02 -30.39 8.00
N VAL A 38 -8.66 -29.25 7.38
CA VAL A 38 -9.48 -28.65 6.31
C VAL A 38 -9.54 -29.56 5.08
N LEU A 39 -8.42 -30.16 4.66
CA LEU A 39 -8.39 -31.11 3.55
C LEU A 39 -9.22 -32.37 3.83
N LEU A 40 -9.22 -32.87 5.07
CA LEU A 40 -10.09 -33.98 5.48
C LEU A 40 -11.57 -33.58 5.41
N CYS A 41 -11.94 -32.41 5.91
CA CYS A 41 -13.31 -31.91 5.74
C CYS A 41 -13.72 -31.81 4.27
N MET A 42 -12.81 -31.39 3.39
CA MET A 42 -13.05 -31.35 1.95
C MET A 42 -13.24 -32.72 1.35
N ALA A 43 -12.38 -33.68 1.69
CA ALA A 43 -12.51 -35.06 1.21
C ALA A 43 -13.87 -35.65 1.59
N VAL A 44 -14.34 -35.43 2.82
CA VAL A 44 -15.66 -35.87 3.28
C VAL A 44 -16.78 -35.17 2.50
N THR A 45 -16.72 -33.85 2.32
CA THR A 45 -17.76 -33.11 1.59
C THR A 45 -17.84 -33.54 0.12
N VAL A 46 -16.70 -33.70 -0.55
CA VAL A 46 -16.64 -34.17 -1.95
C VAL A 46 -17.16 -35.61 -2.05
N ALA A 47 -16.78 -36.50 -1.12
CA ALA A 47 -17.27 -37.87 -1.11
C ALA A 47 -18.80 -37.91 -0.96
N ILE A 48 -19.39 -37.15 -0.04
CA ILE A 48 -20.84 -37.03 0.12
C ILE A 48 -21.50 -36.52 -1.17
N SER A 49 -20.94 -35.49 -1.79
CA SER A 49 -21.48 -34.95 -3.05
C SER A 49 -21.46 -35.98 -4.16
N LEU A 50 -20.40 -36.79 -4.28
CA LEU A 50 -20.26 -37.83 -5.28
C LEU A 50 -21.18 -39.03 -5.03
N VAL A 51 -21.57 -39.30 -3.77
CA VAL A 51 -22.47 -40.38 -3.39
C VAL A 51 -23.93 -40.00 -3.64
N ASN A 52 -24.33 -38.74 -3.52
CA ASN A 52 -25.72 -38.32 -3.67
C ASN A 52 -26.39 -38.78 -4.97
N PRO A 53 -25.80 -38.69 -6.18
CA PRO A 53 -26.41 -39.22 -7.40
C PRO A 53 -26.59 -40.76 -7.39
N LEU A 54 -25.69 -41.48 -6.69
CA LEU A 54 -25.81 -42.93 -6.54
C LEU A 54 -27.00 -43.33 -5.65
N LEU A 55 -27.28 -42.51 -4.61
CA LEU A 55 -28.48 -42.73 -3.77
C LEU A 55 -29.76 -42.46 -4.56
N ILE A 56 -29.75 -41.53 -5.51
CA ILE A 56 -30.90 -41.29 -6.41
C ILE A 56 -31.09 -42.47 -7.35
N GLU A 57 -30.01 -43.00 -7.93
CA GLU A 57 -30.02 -44.20 -8.76
C GLU A 57 -30.67 -45.37 -7.99
N GLU A 58 -30.20 -45.66 -6.76
CA GLU A 58 -30.68 -46.73 -5.93
C GLU A 58 -32.16 -46.52 -5.52
N ALA A 59 -32.54 -45.26 -5.22
CA ALA A 59 -33.92 -44.91 -4.92
C ALA A 59 -34.88 -45.28 -6.08
N ILE A 60 -34.50 -44.95 -7.31
CA ILE A 60 -35.34 -45.15 -8.49
C ILE A 60 -35.36 -46.60 -8.89
N ASP A 61 -34.20 -47.23 -9.03
CA ASP A 61 -34.09 -48.56 -9.62
C ASP A 61 -34.46 -49.67 -8.67
N HIS A 62 -34.29 -49.47 -7.35
CA HIS A 62 -34.60 -50.53 -6.38
C HIS A 62 -35.88 -50.25 -5.59
N TYR A 63 -35.93 -49.12 -4.86
CA TYR A 63 -37.03 -48.88 -3.91
C TYR A 63 -38.34 -48.46 -4.61
N ILE A 64 -38.28 -47.53 -5.57
CA ILE A 64 -39.47 -47.07 -6.30
C ILE A 64 -39.99 -48.16 -7.25
N ALA A 65 -39.09 -48.82 -7.98
CA ALA A 65 -39.45 -49.90 -8.89
C ALA A 65 -40.19 -51.06 -8.17
N ASN A 66 -39.74 -51.39 -6.94
CA ASN A 66 -40.33 -52.47 -6.13
C ASN A 66 -41.47 -51.97 -5.21
N LYS A 67 -41.82 -50.65 -5.25
CA LYS A 67 -42.85 -50.03 -4.38
C LYS A 67 -42.55 -50.19 -2.89
N ASP A 68 -41.26 -50.32 -2.49
CA ASP A 68 -40.80 -50.41 -1.11
C ASP A 68 -40.69 -49.04 -0.44
N MET A 69 -41.83 -48.59 0.11
CA MET A 69 -41.88 -47.29 0.82
C MET A 69 -41.07 -47.26 2.10
N ARG A 70 -40.86 -48.40 2.78
CA ARG A 70 -40.05 -48.43 4.02
C ARG A 70 -38.58 -48.31 3.71
N GLY A 71 -38.11 -49.02 2.71
CA GLY A 71 -36.71 -48.90 2.23
C GLY A 71 -36.42 -47.49 1.70
N LEU A 72 -37.34 -46.90 0.93
CA LEU A 72 -37.22 -45.53 0.41
C LEU A 72 -37.14 -44.50 1.56
N MET A 73 -37.97 -44.64 2.61
CA MET A 73 -37.88 -43.80 3.80
C MET A 73 -36.51 -43.93 4.52
N GLY A 74 -36.02 -45.16 4.66
CA GLY A 74 -34.71 -45.44 5.24
C GLY A 74 -33.55 -44.76 4.45
N LEU A 75 -33.57 -44.89 3.10
CA LEU A 75 -32.63 -44.27 2.22
C LEU A 75 -32.72 -42.73 2.31
N GLY A 76 -33.90 -42.17 2.37
CA GLY A 76 -34.15 -40.74 2.53
C GLY A 76 -33.58 -40.19 3.84
N LEU A 77 -33.80 -40.91 4.96
CA LEU A 77 -33.23 -40.55 6.27
C LEU A 77 -31.68 -40.63 6.26
N PHE A 78 -31.13 -41.66 5.60
CA PHE A 78 -29.67 -41.78 5.42
C PHE A 78 -29.11 -40.64 4.59
N ALA A 79 -29.72 -40.30 3.46
CA ALA A 79 -29.32 -39.16 2.63
C ALA A 79 -29.44 -37.84 3.39
N LEU A 80 -30.47 -37.64 4.21
CA LEU A 80 -30.63 -36.47 5.06
C LEU A 80 -29.47 -36.39 6.09
N GLY A 81 -29.12 -37.51 6.73
CA GLY A 81 -27.99 -37.57 7.65
C GLY A 81 -26.66 -37.19 7.00
N LEU A 82 -26.40 -37.73 5.79
CA LEU A 82 -25.20 -37.34 5.02
C LEU A 82 -25.18 -35.85 4.69
N ASN A 83 -26.32 -35.28 4.30
CA ASN A 83 -26.39 -33.85 3.98
C ASN A 83 -26.24 -32.96 5.22
N ILE A 84 -26.69 -33.38 6.40
CA ILE A 84 -26.41 -32.68 7.66
C ILE A 84 -24.91 -32.69 7.95
N ILE A 85 -24.25 -33.85 7.80
CA ILE A 85 -22.79 -33.96 7.97
C ILE A 85 -22.07 -33.03 6.96
N PHE A 86 -22.52 -33.02 5.71
CA PHE A 86 -21.98 -32.13 4.67
C PHE A 86 -22.05 -30.67 5.10
N ILE A 87 -23.19 -30.17 5.54
CA ILE A 87 -23.39 -28.78 5.97
C ILE A 87 -22.48 -28.47 7.15
N ILE A 88 -22.36 -29.35 8.13
CA ILE A 88 -21.49 -29.18 9.30
C ILE A 88 -20.02 -29.07 8.86
N MET A 89 -19.56 -29.98 7.99
CA MET A 89 -18.18 -30.00 7.49
C MET A 89 -17.85 -28.75 6.67
N VAL A 90 -18.77 -28.30 5.81
CA VAL A 90 -18.64 -27.05 5.06
C VAL A 90 -18.51 -25.87 6.02
N LYS A 91 -19.38 -25.78 7.04
CA LYS A 91 -19.35 -24.69 8.02
C LYS A 91 -18.04 -24.67 8.82
N ILE A 92 -17.59 -25.83 9.30
CA ILE A 92 -16.31 -25.97 10.03
C ILE A 92 -15.15 -25.50 9.13
N ARG A 93 -15.09 -26.01 7.90
CA ARG A 93 -14.08 -25.65 6.92
C ARG A 93 -14.02 -24.14 6.68
N MET A 94 -15.16 -23.51 6.39
CA MET A 94 -15.25 -22.07 6.11
C MET A 94 -14.81 -21.24 7.32
N TYR A 95 -15.28 -21.60 8.53
CA TYR A 95 -14.89 -20.91 9.75
C TYR A 95 -13.39 -21.01 10.04
N VAL A 96 -12.85 -22.22 9.96
CA VAL A 96 -11.41 -22.46 10.21
C VAL A 96 -10.55 -21.71 9.20
N MET A 97 -10.91 -21.76 7.90
CA MET A 97 -10.17 -21.02 6.87
C MET A 97 -10.28 -19.51 7.05
N ALA A 98 -11.42 -18.99 7.47
CA ALA A 98 -11.58 -17.56 7.76
C ALA A 98 -10.65 -17.12 8.91
N VAL A 99 -10.54 -17.91 9.98
CA VAL A 99 -9.66 -17.63 11.11
C VAL A 99 -8.19 -17.70 10.71
N VAL A 100 -7.78 -18.75 10.00
CA VAL A 100 -6.38 -18.93 9.56
C VAL A 100 -5.96 -17.85 8.59
N SER A 101 -6.76 -17.59 7.56
CA SER A 101 -6.45 -16.54 6.58
C SER A 101 -6.31 -15.16 7.24
N ASN A 102 -7.20 -14.83 8.19
CA ASN A 102 -7.11 -13.57 8.90
C ASN A 102 -5.83 -13.45 9.75
N LYS A 103 -5.42 -14.55 10.42
CA LYS A 103 -4.13 -14.57 11.16
C LYS A 103 -2.93 -14.37 10.23
N ILE A 104 -2.94 -14.99 9.06
CA ILE A 104 -1.88 -14.82 8.06
C ILE A 104 -1.84 -13.36 7.56
N LEU A 105 -3.01 -12.77 7.26
CA LEU A 105 -3.09 -11.37 6.82
C LEU A 105 -2.58 -10.39 7.88
N LEU A 106 -2.93 -10.62 9.15
CA LEU A 106 -2.42 -9.81 10.26
C LEU A 106 -0.89 -9.89 10.33
N ARG A 107 -0.32 -11.09 10.20
CA ARG A 107 1.12 -11.29 10.20
C ARG A 107 1.80 -10.58 9.01
N ILE A 108 1.29 -10.78 7.79
CA ILE A 108 1.84 -10.09 6.60
C ILE A 108 1.77 -8.57 6.77
N ARG A 109 0.66 -8.05 7.33
CA ARG A 109 0.51 -6.61 7.57
C ARG A 109 1.50 -6.11 8.62
N GLN A 110 1.73 -6.87 9.66
CA GLN A 110 2.70 -6.53 10.70
C GLN A 110 4.11 -6.56 10.14
N ASP A 111 4.51 -7.65 9.46
CA ASP A 111 5.82 -7.79 8.81
C ASP A 111 6.08 -6.63 7.84
N LEU A 112 5.05 -6.26 7.04
CA LEU A 112 5.13 -5.15 6.09
C LEU A 112 5.28 -3.79 6.80
N TYR A 113 4.49 -3.55 7.84
CA TYR A 113 4.54 -2.30 8.58
C TYR A 113 5.86 -2.12 9.33
N GLU A 114 6.34 -3.16 10.01
CA GLU A 114 7.64 -3.17 10.68
C GLU A 114 8.78 -2.95 9.69
N HIS A 115 8.73 -3.62 8.53
CA HIS A 115 9.73 -3.47 7.50
C HIS A 115 9.75 -2.04 6.91
N ILE A 116 8.59 -1.46 6.61
CA ILE A 116 8.49 -0.08 6.11
C ILE A 116 9.14 0.92 7.07
N GLN A 117 9.03 0.71 8.38
CA GLN A 117 9.68 1.58 9.38
C GLN A 117 11.21 1.50 9.37
N THR A 118 11.78 0.43 8.81
CA THR A 118 13.24 0.29 8.67
C THR A 118 13.79 0.89 7.38
N LEU A 119 12.92 1.27 6.44
CA LEU A 119 13.33 1.82 5.16
C LEU A 119 13.85 3.25 5.28
N SER A 120 14.77 3.60 4.40
CA SER A 120 15.38 4.92 4.32
C SER A 120 14.41 6.00 3.81
N PHE A 121 14.77 7.26 4.04
CA PHE A 121 13.96 8.41 3.62
C PHE A 121 13.75 8.46 2.10
N SER A 122 14.73 8.00 1.31
CA SER A 122 14.65 7.86 -0.15
C SER A 122 13.43 7.08 -0.63
N PHE A 123 13.05 6.01 0.11
CA PHE A 123 11.86 5.22 -0.20
C PHE A 123 10.58 6.05 -0.10
N PHE A 124 10.45 6.89 0.94
CA PHE A 124 9.26 7.72 1.15
C PHE A 124 9.22 8.93 0.23
N ASP A 125 10.37 9.48 -0.12
CA ASP A 125 10.49 10.64 -1.00
C ASP A 125 10.14 10.30 -2.45
N SER A 126 10.48 9.08 -2.87
CA SER A 126 10.17 8.58 -4.21
C SER A 126 8.74 8.05 -4.38
N ARG A 127 7.99 7.82 -3.29
CA ARG A 127 6.67 7.18 -3.33
C ARG A 127 5.60 7.99 -2.59
N PRO A 128 4.47 8.34 -3.24
CA PRO A 128 3.35 9.00 -2.56
C PRO A 128 2.81 8.16 -1.40
N THR A 129 2.56 8.78 -0.25
CA THR A 129 2.04 8.11 0.96
C THR A 129 0.77 7.30 0.68
N GLY A 130 -0.11 7.78 -0.21
CA GLY A 130 -1.31 7.06 -0.62
C GLY A 130 -1.03 5.73 -1.32
N LYS A 131 0.07 5.62 -2.09
CA LYS A 131 0.49 4.33 -2.68
C LYS A 131 0.92 3.36 -1.59
N ILE A 132 1.71 3.79 -0.62
CA ILE A 132 2.16 2.94 0.50
C ILE A 132 0.95 2.45 1.31
N LEU A 133 0.01 3.34 1.63
CA LEU A 133 -1.21 3.01 2.35
C LEU A 133 -2.08 1.99 1.58
N ALA A 134 -2.21 2.16 0.26
CA ALA A 134 -2.92 1.21 -0.59
C ALA A 134 -2.30 -0.19 -0.55
N ARG A 135 -0.96 -0.32 -0.40
CA ARG A 135 -0.28 -1.61 -0.25
C ARG A 135 -0.60 -2.26 1.11
N ILE A 136 -0.49 -1.50 2.21
CA ILE A 136 -0.70 -2.02 3.57
C ILE A 136 -2.16 -2.46 3.79
N ILE A 137 -3.13 -1.72 3.24
CA ILE A 137 -4.55 -1.99 3.47
C ILE A 137 -5.17 -2.76 2.30
N GLY A 138 -5.10 -2.22 1.08
CA GLY A 138 -5.79 -2.75 -0.09
C GLY A 138 -5.19 -4.06 -0.59
N ASP A 139 -3.90 -4.05 -0.93
CA ASP A 139 -3.25 -5.22 -1.51
C ASP A 139 -3.18 -6.39 -0.52
N VAL A 140 -2.93 -6.13 0.78
CA VAL A 140 -2.97 -7.19 1.80
C VAL A 140 -4.37 -7.84 1.88
N ASN A 141 -5.46 -7.06 1.81
CA ASN A 141 -6.80 -7.63 1.80
C ASN A 141 -7.07 -8.50 0.56
N SER A 142 -6.51 -8.15 -0.60
CA SER A 142 -6.61 -8.94 -1.82
C SER A 142 -5.96 -10.33 -1.70
N LEU A 143 -4.94 -10.48 -0.85
CA LEU A 143 -4.32 -11.78 -0.59
C LEU A 143 -5.26 -12.78 0.10
N ARG A 144 -6.28 -12.29 0.84
CA ARG A 144 -7.28 -13.16 1.46
C ARG A 144 -7.93 -14.07 0.43
N ASP A 145 -8.34 -13.49 -0.70
CA ASP A 145 -9.08 -14.22 -1.72
C ASP A 145 -8.24 -15.33 -2.34
N VAL A 146 -6.94 -15.10 -2.52
CA VAL A 146 -6.03 -16.15 -2.98
C VAL A 146 -5.88 -17.27 -1.94
N LEU A 147 -5.58 -16.90 -0.69
CA LEU A 147 -5.33 -17.87 0.38
C LEU A 147 -6.57 -18.72 0.69
N VAL A 148 -7.76 -18.10 0.68
CA VAL A 148 -9.01 -18.79 0.95
C VAL A 148 -9.45 -19.60 -0.27
N ASN A 149 -9.56 -18.96 -1.44
CA ASN A 149 -10.20 -19.58 -2.61
C ASN A 149 -9.37 -20.68 -3.24
N VAL A 150 -8.02 -20.63 -3.18
CA VAL A 150 -7.18 -21.76 -3.62
C VAL A 150 -7.53 -23.02 -2.83
N VAL A 151 -7.62 -22.92 -1.52
CA VAL A 151 -7.89 -24.07 -0.67
C VAL A 151 -9.36 -24.45 -0.70
N THR A 152 -10.29 -23.49 -0.58
CA THR A 152 -11.72 -23.81 -0.41
C THR A 152 -12.50 -24.00 -1.70
N THR A 153 -11.98 -23.53 -2.83
CA THR A 153 -12.65 -23.62 -4.13
C THR A 153 -11.88 -24.49 -5.11
N LEU A 154 -10.62 -24.12 -5.42
CA LEU A 154 -9.85 -24.82 -6.45
C LEU A 154 -9.67 -26.31 -6.15
N VAL A 155 -9.22 -26.65 -4.94
CA VAL A 155 -8.94 -28.04 -4.56
C VAL A 155 -10.20 -28.92 -4.60
N PRO A 156 -11.33 -28.55 -3.94
CA PRO A 156 -12.56 -29.34 -4.02
C PRO A 156 -13.11 -29.48 -5.43
N GLU A 157 -13.08 -28.42 -6.23
CA GLU A 157 -13.58 -28.43 -7.61
C GLU A 157 -12.77 -29.39 -8.48
N LEU A 158 -11.44 -29.38 -8.39
CA LEU A 158 -10.60 -30.33 -9.12
C LEU A 158 -10.87 -31.79 -8.70
N ILE A 159 -10.98 -32.04 -7.39
CA ILE A 159 -11.28 -33.39 -6.88
C ILE A 159 -12.67 -33.83 -7.35
N THR A 160 -13.65 -32.94 -7.35
CA THR A 160 -15.01 -33.22 -7.82
C THR A 160 -15.04 -33.59 -9.29
N VAL A 161 -14.39 -32.81 -10.17
CA VAL A 161 -14.29 -33.12 -11.61
C VAL A 161 -13.66 -34.47 -11.84
N ILE A 162 -12.53 -34.75 -11.19
CA ILE A 162 -11.84 -36.04 -11.32
C ILE A 162 -12.75 -37.18 -10.80
N GLY A 163 -13.36 -37.00 -9.63
CA GLY A 163 -14.23 -37.97 -9.01
C GLY A 163 -15.47 -38.30 -9.85
N VAL A 164 -16.12 -37.29 -10.43
CA VAL A 164 -17.26 -37.45 -11.34
C VAL A 164 -16.86 -38.27 -12.56
N VAL A 165 -15.77 -37.90 -13.25
CA VAL A 165 -15.29 -38.63 -14.44
C VAL A 165 -14.95 -40.07 -14.10
N VAL A 166 -14.28 -40.34 -12.99
CA VAL A 166 -13.93 -41.70 -12.55
C VAL A 166 -15.18 -42.51 -12.27
N ILE A 167 -16.18 -41.99 -11.54
CA ILE A 167 -17.42 -42.69 -11.23
C ILE A 167 -18.21 -42.97 -12.51
N MET A 168 -18.37 -41.98 -13.39
CA MET A 168 -19.04 -42.15 -14.67
C MET A 168 -18.39 -43.27 -15.52
N LEU A 169 -17.06 -43.31 -15.61
CA LEU A 169 -16.33 -44.33 -16.35
C LEU A 169 -16.47 -45.74 -15.73
N ILE A 170 -16.48 -45.83 -14.39
CA ILE A 170 -16.67 -47.12 -13.68
C ILE A 170 -18.10 -47.65 -13.86
N LYS A 171 -19.09 -46.78 -13.83
CA LYS A 171 -20.51 -47.17 -13.95
C LYS A 171 -20.86 -47.64 -15.37
N ASP A 172 -20.61 -46.78 -16.36
CA ASP A 172 -20.72 -47.16 -17.78
C ASP A 172 -19.85 -46.21 -18.63
N TRP A 173 -18.72 -46.73 -19.18
CA TRP A 173 -17.80 -45.96 -19.97
C TRP A 173 -18.40 -45.42 -21.28
N ARG A 174 -19.44 -46.09 -21.84
CA ARG A 174 -20.10 -45.68 -23.10
C ARG A 174 -20.97 -44.43 -22.86
N LEU A 175 -21.74 -44.44 -21.77
CA LEU A 175 -22.54 -43.29 -21.34
C LEU A 175 -21.62 -42.13 -20.93
N ALA A 176 -20.49 -42.41 -20.26
CA ALA A 176 -19.51 -41.40 -19.89
C ALA A 176 -18.92 -40.71 -21.13
N LEU A 177 -18.47 -41.49 -22.13
CA LEU A 177 -17.93 -40.90 -23.37
C LEU A 177 -18.99 -40.14 -24.16
N ALA A 178 -20.24 -40.63 -24.22
CA ALA A 178 -21.34 -39.91 -24.86
C ALA A 178 -21.58 -38.55 -24.20
N SER A 179 -21.70 -38.51 -22.88
CA SER A 179 -21.95 -37.30 -22.10
C SER A 179 -20.80 -36.28 -22.19
N LEU A 180 -19.55 -36.75 -22.18
CA LEU A 180 -18.35 -35.91 -22.20
C LEU A 180 -17.90 -35.57 -23.61
N SER A 181 -18.57 -36.07 -24.68
CA SER A 181 -18.21 -35.81 -26.09
C SER A 181 -18.28 -34.33 -26.47
N THR A 182 -18.97 -33.52 -25.70
CA THR A 182 -19.09 -32.05 -25.91
C THR A 182 -17.94 -31.22 -25.33
N ILE A 183 -17.02 -31.85 -24.59
CA ILE A 183 -15.86 -31.15 -24.01
C ILE A 183 -15.03 -30.39 -25.05
N PRO A 184 -14.65 -30.97 -26.22
CA PRO A 184 -13.88 -30.23 -27.23
C PRO A 184 -14.62 -29.00 -27.76
N LEU A 185 -15.94 -29.12 -27.97
CA LEU A 185 -16.79 -28.01 -28.42
C LEU A 185 -16.81 -26.89 -27.38
N MET A 186 -16.95 -27.27 -26.10
CA MET A 186 -16.95 -26.31 -24.99
C MET A 186 -15.59 -25.59 -24.88
N ILE A 187 -14.48 -26.32 -24.92
CA ILE A 187 -13.14 -25.69 -24.84
C ILE A 187 -12.98 -24.66 -25.97
N GLY A 188 -13.39 -24.99 -27.19
CA GLY A 188 -13.37 -24.08 -28.32
C GLY A 188 -14.29 -22.86 -28.11
N GLY A 189 -15.50 -23.06 -27.61
CA GLY A 189 -16.44 -22.00 -27.29
C GLY A 189 -15.95 -21.06 -26.19
N ILE A 190 -15.43 -21.61 -25.09
CA ILE A 190 -14.84 -20.82 -24.00
C ILE A 190 -13.65 -20.01 -24.51
N TRP A 191 -12.74 -20.62 -25.24
CA TRP A 191 -11.58 -19.93 -25.82
C TRP A 191 -11.99 -18.75 -26.70
N PHE A 192 -12.99 -18.95 -27.55
CA PHE A 192 -13.55 -17.89 -28.42
C PHE A 192 -14.13 -16.75 -27.61
N VAL A 193 -15.02 -17.04 -26.64
CA VAL A 193 -15.67 -16.03 -25.78
C VAL A 193 -14.63 -15.29 -24.97
N GLN A 194 -13.66 -15.99 -24.37
CA GLN A 194 -12.61 -15.39 -23.55
C GLN A 194 -11.73 -14.44 -24.35
N THR A 195 -11.31 -14.83 -25.54
CA THR A 195 -10.51 -13.98 -26.43
C THR A 195 -11.27 -12.75 -26.86
N ALA A 196 -12.53 -12.90 -27.24
CA ALA A 196 -13.40 -11.78 -27.67
C ALA A 196 -13.72 -10.82 -26.51
N SER A 197 -14.01 -11.34 -25.32
CA SER A 197 -14.33 -10.58 -24.12
C SER A 197 -13.11 -9.82 -23.59
N HIS A 198 -11.92 -10.47 -23.54
CA HIS A 198 -10.70 -9.87 -23.00
C HIS A 198 -10.35 -8.52 -23.64
N LYS A 199 -10.41 -8.42 -24.96
CA LYS A 199 -10.13 -7.18 -25.70
C LYS A 199 -11.09 -6.05 -25.32
N ARG A 200 -12.38 -6.37 -25.13
CA ARG A 200 -13.41 -5.38 -24.78
C ARG A 200 -13.30 -4.93 -23.33
N TRP A 201 -12.96 -5.83 -22.42
CA TRP A 201 -12.66 -5.47 -21.05
C TRP A 201 -11.42 -4.57 -20.91
N GLN A 202 -10.42 -4.71 -21.79
CA GLN A 202 -9.29 -3.76 -21.84
C GLN A 202 -9.74 -2.36 -22.27
N ILE A 203 -10.62 -2.26 -23.29
CA ILE A 203 -11.18 -0.98 -23.73
C ILE A 203 -12.00 -0.34 -22.59
N PHE A 204 -12.88 -1.11 -21.96
CA PHE A 204 -13.66 -0.65 -20.82
C PHE A 204 -12.78 -0.13 -19.69
N ARG A 205 -11.74 -0.86 -19.29
CA ARG A 205 -10.79 -0.42 -18.25
C ARG A 205 -10.13 0.91 -18.60
N LYS A 206 -9.73 1.09 -19.86
CA LYS A 206 -9.16 2.36 -20.33
C LYS A 206 -10.17 3.52 -20.23
N LYS A 207 -11.42 3.30 -20.65
CA LYS A 207 -12.48 4.31 -20.53
C LYS A 207 -12.84 4.63 -19.09
N SER A 208 -12.90 3.62 -18.23
CA SER A 208 -13.09 3.77 -16.78
C SER A 208 -11.96 4.58 -16.14
N SER A 209 -10.71 4.30 -16.51
CA SER A 209 -9.56 5.06 -16.03
C SER A 209 -9.61 6.54 -16.44
N ASN A 210 -9.99 6.82 -17.69
CA ASN A 210 -10.14 8.20 -18.18
C ASN A 210 -11.24 8.96 -17.42
N LEU A 211 -12.40 8.31 -17.21
CA LEU A 211 -13.50 8.91 -16.44
C LEU A 211 -13.08 9.21 -15.00
N ASN A 212 -12.42 8.25 -14.34
CA ASN A 212 -11.95 8.44 -12.96
C ASN A 212 -10.89 9.55 -12.85
N ALA A 213 -9.97 9.65 -13.82
CA ALA A 213 -8.97 10.71 -13.86
C ALA A 213 -9.64 12.09 -14.01
N TYR A 214 -10.62 12.20 -14.92
CA TYR A 214 -11.37 13.44 -15.13
C TYR A 214 -12.13 13.86 -13.86
N VAL A 215 -12.87 12.93 -13.23
CA VAL A 215 -13.61 13.21 -11.98
C VAL A 215 -12.67 13.65 -10.88
N HIS A 216 -11.50 13.02 -10.75
CA HIS A 216 -10.51 13.41 -9.75
C HIS A 216 -9.98 14.83 -10.00
N GLU A 217 -9.66 15.17 -11.24
CA GLU A 217 -9.18 16.49 -11.65
C GLU A 217 -10.26 17.57 -11.45
N ASP A 218 -11.49 17.31 -11.87
CA ASP A 218 -12.61 18.23 -11.76
C ASP A 218 -12.96 18.54 -10.30
N ILE A 219 -13.05 17.51 -9.44
CA ILE A 219 -13.31 17.70 -8.01
C ILE A 219 -12.15 18.44 -7.32
N ALA A 220 -10.92 18.11 -7.64
CA ALA A 220 -9.75 18.80 -7.10
C ALA A 220 -9.70 20.28 -7.55
N GLY A 221 -10.15 20.54 -8.79
CA GLY A 221 -10.22 21.86 -9.40
C GLY A 221 -11.55 22.59 -9.19
N MET A 222 -12.48 22.10 -8.36
CA MET A 222 -13.84 22.63 -8.27
C MET A 222 -13.91 24.13 -7.94
N ASN A 223 -12.99 24.63 -7.11
CA ASN A 223 -12.89 26.06 -6.83
C ASN A 223 -12.61 26.89 -8.09
N VAL A 224 -11.81 26.34 -9.02
CA VAL A 224 -11.52 27.00 -10.31
C VAL A 224 -12.73 26.93 -11.22
N VAL A 225 -13.36 25.77 -11.35
CA VAL A 225 -14.60 25.58 -12.14
C VAL A 225 -15.66 26.59 -11.74
N GLN A 226 -15.93 26.70 -10.43
CA GLN A 226 -16.92 27.65 -9.89
C GLN A 226 -16.49 29.11 -10.04
N SER A 227 -15.20 29.42 -9.92
CA SER A 227 -14.71 30.80 -10.07
C SER A 227 -14.84 31.33 -11.50
N PHE A 228 -14.80 30.44 -12.48
CA PHE A 228 -14.95 30.80 -13.90
C PHE A 228 -16.36 30.53 -14.46
N GLY A 229 -17.29 29.97 -13.64
CA GLY A 229 -18.64 29.62 -14.06
C GLY A 229 -18.68 28.56 -15.17
N ALA A 230 -17.74 27.61 -15.15
CA ALA A 230 -17.54 26.58 -16.17
C ALA A 230 -18.29 25.27 -15.88
N GLU A 231 -19.29 25.27 -14.97
CA GLU A 231 -20.00 24.05 -14.53
C GLU A 231 -20.74 23.35 -15.67
N GLU A 232 -21.27 24.09 -16.64
CA GLU A 232 -22.00 23.49 -17.76
C GLU A 232 -21.05 22.78 -18.74
N GLU A 233 -19.89 23.38 -19.02
CA GLU A 233 -18.85 22.76 -19.88
C GLU A 233 -18.29 21.48 -19.24
N THR A 234 -17.98 21.51 -17.93
CA THR A 234 -17.52 20.32 -17.20
C THR A 234 -18.58 19.23 -17.16
N ARG A 235 -19.86 19.59 -17.03
CA ARG A 235 -20.99 18.66 -17.09
C ARG A 235 -21.12 17.98 -18.47
N GLU A 236 -20.95 18.74 -19.55
CA GLU A 236 -21.00 18.18 -20.91
C GLU A 236 -19.86 17.19 -21.14
N ILE A 237 -18.63 17.54 -20.75
CA ILE A 237 -17.46 16.64 -20.83
C ILE A 237 -17.68 15.37 -20.01
N PHE A 238 -18.16 15.52 -18.78
CA PHE A 238 -18.48 14.37 -17.90
C PHE A 238 -19.56 13.48 -18.53
N GLY A 239 -20.61 14.08 -19.13
CA GLY A 239 -21.65 13.35 -19.84
C GLY A 239 -21.09 12.50 -20.98
N ASN A 240 -20.27 13.08 -21.85
CA ASN A 240 -19.64 12.37 -22.95
C ASN A 240 -18.74 11.21 -22.48
N LEU A 241 -17.93 11.42 -21.43
CA LEU A 241 -17.08 10.38 -20.85
C LEU A 241 -17.91 9.25 -20.22
N THR A 242 -19.04 9.59 -19.59
CA THR A 242 -19.97 8.62 -19.00
C THR A 242 -20.64 7.78 -20.07
N ASP A 243 -21.07 8.38 -21.18
CA ASP A 243 -21.65 7.67 -22.31
C ASP A 243 -20.64 6.70 -22.96
N GLU A 244 -19.41 7.15 -23.17
CA GLU A 244 -18.33 6.29 -23.67
C GLU A 244 -18.03 5.11 -22.71
N HIS A 245 -18.00 5.38 -21.42
CA HIS A 245 -17.82 4.37 -20.38
C HIS A 245 -18.97 3.36 -20.40
N GLN A 246 -20.24 3.82 -20.46
CA GLN A 246 -21.42 2.98 -20.53
C GLN A 246 -21.41 2.09 -21.79
N GLN A 247 -21.16 2.66 -22.96
CA GLN A 247 -21.10 1.90 -24.21
C GLN A 247 -20.03 0.82 -24.16
N SER A 248 -18.83 1.16 -23.68
CA SER A 248 -17.74 0.20 -23.54
C SER A 248 -18.03 -0.91 -22.53
N PHE A 249 -18.78 -0.61 -21.46
CA PHE A 249 -19.25 -1.58 -20.49
C PHE A 249 -20.26 -2.56 -21.11
N VAL A 250 -21.28 -2.03 -21.78
CA VAL A 250 -22.31 -2.85 -22.45
C VAL A 250 -21.67 -3.78 -23.48
N ASP A 251 -20.71 -3.28 -24.27
CA ASP A 251 -19.97 -4.10 -25.22
C ASP A 251 -19.13 -5.20 -24.53
N ALA A 252 -18.48 -4.89 -23.41
CA ALA A 252 -17.71 -5.87 -22.66
C ALA A 252 -18.60 -6.97 -22.06
N VAL A 253 -19.70 -6.58 -21.42
CA VAL A 253 -20.69 -7.49 -20.81
C VAL A 253 -21.36 -8.36 -21.86
N ARG A 254 -21.76 -7.80 -23.00
CA ARG A 254 -22.41 -8.55 -24.09
C ARG A 254 -21.60 -9.78 -24.53
N TYR A 255 -20.28 -9.67 -24.58
CA TYR A 255 -19.43 -10.82 -24.92
C TYR A 255 -19.12 -11.71 -23.71
N ALA A 256 -18.98 -11.12 -22.53
CA ALA A 256 -18.79 -11.91 -21.32
C ALA A 256 -19.99 -12.79 -20.98
N ASP A 257 -21.20 -12.25 -21.17
CA ASP A 257 -22.45 -12.98 -20.89
C ASP A 257 -22.74 -14.13 -21.86
N MET A 258 -22.01 -14.21 -22.99
CA MET A 258 -22.08 -15.38 -23.87
C MET A 258 -21.48 -16.65 -23.24
N PHE A 259 -20.73 -16.51 -22.17
CA PHE A 259 -20.06 -17.63 -21.50
C PHE A 259 -21.07 -18.65 -20.93
N GLY A 260 -22.09 -18.17 -20.21
CA GLY A 260 -23.19 -19.01 -19.68
C GLY A 260 -23.90 -19.79 -20.78
N PRO A 261 -24.51 -19.13 -21.76
CA PRO A 261 -25.22 -19.79 -22.89
C PRO A 261 -24.38 -20.82 -23.65
N VAL A 262 -23.06 -20.58 -23.83
CA VAL A 262 -22.19 -21.58 -24.49
C VAL A 262 -22.07 -22.85 -23.65
N ILE A 263 -21.92 -22.72 -22.34
CA ILE A 263 -21.86 -23.87 -21.45
C ILE A 263 -23.18 -24.60 -21.40
N ASP A 264 -24.31 -23.86 -21.23
CA ASP A 264 -25.65 -24.45 -21.20
C ASP A 264 -25.99 -25.20 -22.49
N PHE A 265 -25.57 -24.66 -23.62
CA PHE A 265 -25.73 -25.34 -24.93
C PHE A 265 -24.90 -26.63 -24.98
N CYS A 266 -23.64 -26.61 -24.54
CA CYS A 266 -22.81 -27.80 -24.48
C CYS A 266 -23.35 -28.83 -23.51
N TRP A 267 -23.90 -28.40 -22.35
CA TRP A 267 -24.57 -29.25 -21.40
C TRP A 267 -25.81 -29.90 -22.02
N GLY A 268 -26.64 -29.12 -22.72
CA GLY A 268 -27.83 -29.62 -23.39
C GLY A 268 -27.52 -30.71 -24.43
N ILE A 269 -26.47 -30.50 -25.25
CA ILE A 269 -25.97 -31.51 -26.20
C ILE A 269 -25.48 -32.74 -25.45
N GLY A 270 -24.70 -32.60 -24.38
CA GLY A 270 -24.21 -33.71 -23.57
C GLY A 270 -25.33 -34.55 -22.97
N ALA A 271 -26.35 -33.88 -22.43
CA ALA A 271 -27.55 -34.54 -21.92
C ALA A 271 -28.34 -35.25 -23.04
N MET A 272 -28.49 -34.60 -24.20
CA MET A 272 -29.14 -35.23 -25.35
C MET A 272 -28.39 -36.49 -25.82
N MET A 273 -27.05 -36.43 -25.89
CA MET A 273 -26.22 -37.57 -26.26
C MET A 273 -26.29 -38.68 -25.23
N LEU A 274 -26.36 -38.38 -23.92
CA LEU A 274 -26.58 -39.33 -22.85
C LEU A 274 -27.88 -40.16 -23.11
N TYR A 275 -28.99 -39.46 -23.29
CA TYR A 275 -30.28 -40.11 -23.48
C TYR A 275 -30.37 -40.85 -24.83
N LEU A 276 -29.81 -40.28 -25.89
CA LEU A 276 -29.78 -40.91 -27.21
C LEU A 276 -29.00 -42.24 -27.17
N VAL A 277 -27.80 -42.24 -26.60
CA VAL A 277 -26.97 -43.43 -26.48
C VAL A 277 -27.57 -44.42 -25.50
N GLY A 278 -28.03 -43.96 -24.33
CA GLY A 278 -28.62 -44.82 -23.29
C GLY A 278 -29.90 -45.53 -23.77
N VAL A 279 -30.83 -44.76 -24.31
CA VAL A 279 -32.15 -45.33 -24.68
C VAL A 279 -32.11 -45.99 -26.05
N ARG A 280 -31.50 -45.31 -27.08
CA ARG A 280 -31.59 -45.78 -28.48
C ARG A 280 -30.58 -46.85 -28.85
N PHE A 281 -29.33 -46.76 -28.35
CA PHE A 281 -28.25 -47.67 -28.72
C PHE A 281 -28.02 -48.77 -27.70
N LEU A 282 -28.13 -48.50 -26.38
CA LEU A 282 -27.92 -49.53 -25.36
C LEU A 282 -29.22 -50.21 -24.93
N GLY A 283 -30.33 -49.51 -24.95
CA GLY A 283 -31.67 -49.99 -24.58
C GLY A 283 -31.90 -50.15 -23.07
N PHE A 284 -33.14 -50.16 -22.64
CA PHE A 284 -33.53 -50.26 -21.22
C PHE A 284 -33.18 -51.60 -20.56
N GLU A 285 -32.83 -52.63 -21.35
CA GLU A 285 -32.33 -53.90 -20.80
C GLU A 285 -30.95 -53.78 -20.16
N LYS A 286 -30.13 -52.78 -20.61
CA LYS A 286 -28.73 -52.58 -20.17
C LYS A 286 -28.53 -51.32 -19.36
N VAL A 287 -29.46 -50.34 -19.45
CA VAL A 287 -29.35 -49.04 -18.81
C VAL A 287 -30.64 -48.76 -18.06
N SER A 288 -30.54 -48.65 -16.74
CA SER A 288 -31.69 -48.34 -15.88
C SER A 288 -32.07 -46.86 -15.95
N VAL A 289 -33.30 -46.53 -15.56
CA VAL A 289 -33.77 -45.14 -15.47
C VAL A 289 -33.01 -44.39 -14.40
N GLY A 290 -32.76 -45.03 -13.25
CA GLY A 290 -31.98 -44.42 -12.16
C GLY A 290 -30.55 -44.06 -12.57
N LEU A 291 -29.88 -44.94 -13.35
CA LEU A 291 -28.55 -44.69 -13.89
C LEU A 291 -28.55 -43.45 -14.81
N LEU A 292 -29.54 -43.28 -15.68
CA LEU A 292 -29.66 -42.12 -16.57
C LEU A 292 -29.85 -40.83 -15.77
N VAL A 293 -30.65 -40.85 -14.71
CA VAL A 293 -30.86 -39.70 -13.81
C VAL A 293 -29.59 -39.36 -13.05
N ALA A 294 -28.86 -40.38 -12.55
CA ALA A 294 -27.58 -40.18 -11.87
C ALA A 294 -26.54 -39.56 -12.81
N PHE A 295 -26.43 -40.03 -14.06
CA PHE A 295 -25.56 -39.47 -15.07
C PHE A 295 -25.94 -38.01 -15.40
N GLY A 296 -27.22 -37.68 -15.52
CA GLY A 296 -27.65 -36.30 -15.70
C GLY A 296 -27.23 -35.38 -14.55
N THR A 297 -27.26 -35.90 -13.31
CA THR A 297 -26.75 -35.16 -12.14
C THR A 297 -25.21 -35.01 -12.18
N TYR A 298 -24.48 -36.07 -12.56
CA TYR A 298 -23.04 -36.01 -12.70
C TYR A 298 -22.58 -35.05 -13.81
N ILE A 299 -23.31 -34.93 -14.91
CA ILE A 299 -23.04 -33.94 -15.93
C ILE A 299 -23.10 -32.54 -15.33
N ASN A 300 -24.12 -32.20 -14.56
CA ASN A 300 -24.21 -30.90 -13.87
C ASN A 300 -23.04 -30.68 -12.89
N MET A 301 -22.67 -31.72 -12.12
CA MET A 301 -21.55 -31.67 -11.20
C MET A 301 -20.20 -31.54 -11.91
N PHE A 302 -20.09 -31.90 -13.17
CA PHE A 302 -18.90 -31.73 -13.98
C PHE A 302 -18.78 -30.28 -14.50
N TRP A 303 -19.87 -29.66 -14.93
CA TRP A 303 -19.86 -28.35 -15.56
C TRP A 303 -19.71 -27.17 -14.58
N ASN A 304 -20.32 -27.23 -13.41
CA ASN A 304 -20.26 -26.17 -12.42
C ASN A 304 -18.82 -25.83 -11.98
N PRO A 305 -17.96 -26.80 -11.65
CA PRO A 305 -16.55 -26.57 -11.36
C PRO A 305 -15.79 -25.81 -12.44
N ILE A 306 -16.06 -26.10 -13.71
CA ILE A 306 -15.37 -25.47 -14.83
C ILE A 306 -15.65 -23.97 -14.88
N MET A 307 -16.89 -23.55 -14.63
CA MET A 307 -17.25 -22.13 -14.50
C MET A 307 -16.51 -21.48 -13.33
N ASN A 308 -16.51 -22.12 -12.18
CA ASN A 308 -15.85 -21.62 -10.97
C ASN A 308 -14.33 -21.50 -11.15
N LEU A 309 -13.70 -22.46 -11.82
CA LEU A 309 -12.27 -22.45 -12.13
C LEU A 309 -11.86 -21.29 -13.05
N SER A 310 -12.70 -20.95 -14.03
CA SER A 310 -12.45 -19.82 -14.92
C SER A 310 -12.46 -18.48 -14.14
N ASN A 311 -13.46 -18.27 -13.30
CA ASN A 311 -13.55 -17.10 -12.44
C ASN A 311 -12.38 -17.04 -11.44
N PHE A 312 -12.01 -18.19 -10.87
CA PHE A 312 -10.90 -18.31 -9.96
C PHE A 312 -9.57 -17.91 -10.62
N TYR A 313 -9.31 -18.35 -11.87
CA TYR A 313 -8.08 -18.00 -12.58
C TYR A 313 -7.93 -16.49 -12.77
N ASN A 314 -8.99 -15.79 -13.15
CA ASN A 314 -8.95 -14.33 -13.31
C ASN A 314 -8.66 -13.62 -11.97
N ASN A 315 -9.31 -14.05 -10.90
CA ASN A 315 -9.07 -13.50 -9.56
C ASN A 315 -7.66 -13.81 -9.07
N LEU A 316 -7.14 -15.00 -9.35
CA LEU A 316 -5.79 -15.40 -8.98
C LEU A 316 -4.74 -14.51 -9.65
N VAL A 317 -4.87 -14.25 -10.95
CA VAL A 317 -3.92 -13.40 -11.69
C VAL A 317 -3.90 -11.98 -11.12
N THR A 318 -5.08 -11.40 -10.86
CA THR A 318 -5.20 -10.05 -10.31
C THR A 318 -4.61 -9.96 -8.89
N ASN A 319 -4.92 -10.94 -8.04
CA ASN A 319 -4.48 -10.92 -6.64
C ASN A 319 -3.00 -11.32 -6.48
N LEU A 320 -2.42 -12.10 -7.41
CA LEU A 320 -0.97 -12.35 -7.43
C LEU A 320 -0.18 -11.08 -7.73
N THR A 321 -0.72 -10.17 -8.54
CA THR A 321 -0.07 -8.86 -8.75
C THR A 321 -0.07 -8.03 -7.46
N ALA A 322 -1.11 -8.11 -6.63
CA ALA A 322 -1.10 -7.49 -5.30
C ALA A 322 -0.02 -8.10 -4.38
N ALA A 323 0.13 -9.45 -4.42
CA ALA A 323 1.20 -10.14 -3.69
C ALA A 323 2.60 -9.70 -4.14
N GLU A 324 2.79 -9.55 -5.45
CA GLU A 324 4.04 -9.08 -6.05
C GLU A 324 4.45 -7.72 -5.48
N ARG A 325 3.53 -6.75 -5.47
CA ARG A 325 3.77 -5.41 -4.91
C ARG A 325 4.10 -5.40 -3.42
N ILE A 326 3.47 -6.29 -2.63
CA ILE A 326 3.77 -6.44 -1.20
C ILE A 326 5.17 -7.00 -1.00
N PHE A 327 5.51 -8.07 -1.74
CA PHE A 327 6.82 -8.69 -1.62
C PHE A 327 7.94 -7.82 -2.17
N ASP A 328 7.68 -6.98 -3.17
CA ASP A 328 8.62 -5.98 -3.65
C ASP A 328 9.03 -5.01 -2.53
N ILE A 329 8.05 -4.50 -1.78
CA ILE A 329 8.36 -3.67 -0.60
C ILE A 329 9.15 -4.45 0.44
N LEU A 330 8.74 -5.69 0.77
CA LEU A 330 9.42 -6.53 1.76
C LEU A 330 10.85 -6.94 1.34
N ASP A 331 11.13 -6.95 0.05
CA ASP A 331 12.45 -7.27 -0.51
C ASP A 331 13.31 -6.01 -0.75
N THR A 332 12.71 -4.81 -0.67
CA THR A 332 13.43 -3.54 -0.74
C THR A 332 14.35 -3.43 0.48
N LYS A 333 15.63 -3.25 0.23
CA LYS A 333 16.61 -3.05 1.31
C LYS A 333 16.66 -1.59 1.69
N ALA A 334 16.85 -1.32 2.98
CA ALA A 334 17.16 0.04 3.41
C ALA A 334 18.52 0.45 2.83
N ASP A 335 18.58 1.63 2.18
CA ASP A 335 19.81 2.15 1.62
C ASP A 335 20.81 2.54 2.71
N ILE A 336 20.30 2.92 3.88
CA ILE A 336 21.07 3.37 5.03
C ILE A 336 20.82 2.41 6.19
N VAL A 337 21.88 1.73 6.60
CA VAL A 337 21.86 0.78 7.70
C VAL A 337 23.10 1.00 8.55
N ASP A 338 22.95 0.85 9.86
CA ASP A 338 24.11 0.84 10.74
C ASP A 338 25.04 -0.31 10.39
N ALA A 339 26.35 -0.04 10.27
CA ALA A 339 27.36 -1.07 10.11
C ALA A 339 27.43 -1.96 11.36
N ALA A 340 27.93 -3.18 11.23
CA ALA A 340 27.98 -4.13 12.36
C ALA A 340 28.88 -3.67 13.53
N ASP A 341 29.76 -2.71 13.30
CA ASP A 341 30.78 -2.20 14.23
C ASP A 341 30.56 -0.74 14.62
N VAL A 342 29.32 -0.20 14.47
CA VAL A 342 29.04 1.18 14.87
C VAL A 342 29.17 1.39 16.37
N THR A 343 29.63 2.58 16.74
CA THR A 343 29.70 3.02 18.14
C THR A 343 28.53 3.93 18.46
N GLU A 344 28.08 3.94 19.70
CA GLU A 344 27.14 4.95 20.16
C GLU A 344 27.84 6.31 20.24
N LEU A 345 27.19 7.36 19.69
CA LEU A 345 27.67 8.72 19.78
C LEU A 345 27.54 9.21 21.23
N PRO A 346 28.64 9.61 21.90
CA PRO A 346 28.57 10.18 23.24
C PRO A 346 27.81 11.51 23.21
N GLU A 347 27.57 12.12 24.37
CA GLU A 347 26.97 13.46 24.42
C GLU A 347 27.88 14.46 23.68
N VAL A 348 27.32 15.07 22.60
CA VAL A 348 28.07 15.94 21.69
C VAL A 348 28.06 17.38 22.18
N GLN A 349 29.10 18.11 21.79
CA GLN A 349 29.15 19.56 21.90
C GLN A 349 28.52 20.26 20.70
N GLY A 350 28.55 19.59 19.53
CA GLY A 350 27.87 20.00 18.32
C GLY A 350 28.77 20.59 17.24
N ARG A 351 30.08 20.29 17.22
CA ARG A 351 30.95 20.65 16.09
C ARG A 351 30.61 19.78 14.88
N VAL A 352 30.30 20.42 13.75
CA VAL A 352 29.96 19.71 12.51
C VAL A 352 30.99 20.04 11.45
N GLU A 353 31.52 19.00 10.79
CA GLU A 353 32.55 19.18 9.75
C GLU A 353 32.19 18.40 8.48
N PHE A 354 32.25 19.09 7.36
CA PHE A 354 32.18 18.52 6.00
C PHE A 354 33.57 18.60 5.38
N SER A 355 34.05 17.46 4.87
CA SER A 355 35.35 17.37 4.19
C SER A 355 35.15 16.74 2.81
N HIS A 356 35.28 17.55 1.76
CA HIS A 356 35.23 17.14 0.36
C HIS A 356 33.96 16.34 0.00
N VAL A 357 32.79 16.77 0.49
CA VAL A 357 31.53 16.05 0.36
C VAL A 357 30.89 16.25 -1.01
N SER A 358 30.60 15.18 -1.69
CA SER A 358 29.78 15.14 -2.93
C SER A 358 28.57 14.27 -2.77
N PHE A 359 27.45 14.67 -3.42
CA PHE A 359 26.19 13.94 -3.31
C PHE A 359 25.31 14.05 -4.56
N THR A 360 24.71 12.92 -4.96
CA THR A 360 23.81 12.77 -6.11
C THR A 360 22.55 12.04 -5.67
N TYR A 361 21.37 12.60 -5.99
CA TYR A 361 20.11 11.88 -5.82
C TYR A 361 19.89 10.89 -6.96
N ASP A 362 19.16 9.80 -6.67
CA ASP A 362 18.71 8.79 -7.64
C ASP A 362 19.82 8.23 -8.54
N LYS A 363 21.01 8.01 -7.96
CA LYS A 363 22.21 7.53 -8.66
C LYS A 363 21.94 6.25 -9.44
N GLY A 364 22.40 6.23 -10.70
CA GLY A 364 22.22 5.09 -11.60
C GLY A 364 20.84 4.99 -12.22
N THR A 365 19.94 5.94 -11.99
CA THR A 365 18.62 6.02 -12.61
C THR A 365 18.56 7.12 -13.67
N PRO A 366 17.54 7.14 -14.56
CA PRO A 366 17.34 8.26 -15.48
C PRO A 366 17.05 9.62 -14.79
N ALA A 367 16.73 9.60 -13.48
CA ALA A 367 16.47 10.80 -12.67
C ALA A 367 17.70 11.28 -11.90
N GLU A 368 18.87 10.71 -12.16
CA GLU A 368 20.13 11.05 -11.49
C GLU A 368 20.40 12.56 -11.52
N THR A 369 20.57 13.15 -10.33
CA THR A 369 20.78 14.59 -10.18
C THR A 369 21.88 14.85 -9.17
N LYS A 370 23.05 15.32 -9.66
CA LYS A 370 24.15 15.74 -8.79
C LYS A 370 23.82 17.09 -8.16
N VAL A 371 23.85 17.15 -6.82
CA VAL A 371 23.40 18.33 -6.06
C VAL A 371 24.54 18.99 -5.29
N LEU A 372 25.49 18.23 -4.75
CA LEU A 372 26.67 18.78 -4.07
C LEU A 372 27.96 18.28 -4.73
N SER A 373 28.94 19.16 -4.82
CA SER A 373 30.23 18.88 -5.44
C SER A 373 31.36 19.48 -4.58
N ASP A 374 32.14 18.60 -3.96
CA ASP A 374 33.36 18.97 -3.22
C ASP A 374 33.16 20.06 -2.12
N VAL A 375 32.08 19.89 -1.32
CA VAL A 375 31.69 20.84 -0.28
C VAL A 375 32.51 20.59 0.98
N SER A 376 33.19 21.66 1.49
CA SER A 376 33.99 21.60 2.71
C SER A 376 33.70 22.80 3.60
N PHE A 377 33.40 22.58 4.87
CA PHE A 377 33.20 23.59 5.89
C PHE A 377 33.30 23.03 7.30
N VAL A 378 33.48 23.90 8.28
CA VAL A 378 33.44 23.57 9.70
C VAL A 378 32.48 24.53 10.38
N VAL A 379 31.64 24.02 11.27
CA VAL A 379 30.73 24.78 12.15
C VAL A 379 31.12 24.46 13.59
N GLU A 380 31.37 25.49 14.36
CA GLU A 380 31.78 25.33 15.75
C GLU A 380 30.59 25.16 16.69
N PRO A 381 30.77 24.55 17.88
CA PRO A 381 29.70 24.37 18.85
C PRO A 381 28.99 25.68 19.21
N GLY A 382 27.69 25.68 19.13
CA GLY A 382 26.84 26.85 19.48
C GLY A 382 26.70 27.88 18.36
N GLU A 383 27.31 27.67 17.19
CA GLU A 383 27.22 28.56 16.04
C GLU A 383 25.92 28.40 15.27
N THR A 384 25.29 29.49 14.90
CA THR A 384 24.08 29.49 14.05
C THR A 384 24.45 29.83 12.61
N ILE A 385 24.22 28.88 11.70
CA ILE A 385 24.48 29.01 10.26
C ILE A 385 23.15 29.23 9.50
N ALA A 386 23.05 30.32 8.76
CA ALA A 386 21.96 30.53 7.81
C ALA A 386 22.36 30.02 6.42
N LEU A 387 21.58 29.11 5.87
CA LEU A 387 21.72 28.58 4.51
C LEU A 387 20.83 29.38 3.58
N VAL A 388 21.43 30.13 2.64
CA VAL A 388 20.74 30.96 1.66
C VAL A 388 21.12 30.58 0.23
N GLY A 389 20.25 30.86 -0.74
CA GLY A 389 20.50 30.56 -2.16
C GLY A 389 19.24 30.22 -2.91
N PRO A 390 19.27 30.06 -4.23
CA PRO A 390 18.10 29.74 -5.05
C PRO A 390 17.50 28.38 -4.70
N THR A 391 16.25 28.17 -5.12
CA THR A 391 15.61 26.86 -4.97
C THR A 391 16.36 25.81 -5.79
N GLY A 392 16.59 24.65 -5.20
CA GLY A 392 17.36 23.56 -5.85
C GLY A 392 18.89 23.68 -5.70
N ALA A 393 19.43 24.72 -5.04
CA ALA A 393 20.87 24.90 -4.86
C ALA A 393 21.57 23.88 -3.94
N GLY A 394 20.81 23.06 -3.17
CA GLY A 394 21.37 22.05 -2.27
C GLY A 394 21.25 22.34 -0.78
N LYS A 395 20.53 23.41 -0.38
CA LYS A 395 20.32 23.78 1.05
C LYS A 395 19.73 22.62 1.87
N THR A 396 18.58 22.09 1.44
CA THR A 396 17.90 20.97 2.08
C THR A 396 18.76 19.69 2.05
N THR A 397 19.58 19.51 1.01
CA THR A 397 20.49 18.38 0.91
C THR A 397 21.54 18.39 2.01
N ILE A 398 22.16 19.55 2.30
CA ILE A 398 23.15 19.68 3.39
C ILE A 398 22.52 19.24 4.72
N VAL A 399 21.35 19.73 5.08
CA VAL A 399 20.69 19.37 6.35
C VAL A 399 20.25 17.93 6.40
N ASN A 400 19.81 17.35 5.28
CA ASN A 400 19.47 15.94 5.18
C ASN A 400 20.69 15.02 5.37
N LEU A 401 21.86 15.44 4.87
CA LEU A 401 23.10 14.70 5.05
C LEU A 401 23.61 14.78 6.50
N ILE A 402 23.49 15.94 7.17
CA ILE A 402 23.81 16.08 8.60
C ILE A 402 22.93 15.14 9.44
N SER A 403 21.63 15.01 9.10
CA SER A 403 20.67 14.11 9.76
C SER A 403 20.85 12.65 9.37
N ARG A 404 21.78 12.36 8.47
CA ARG A 404 21.99 11.05 7.88
C ARG A 404 20.66 10.42 7.38
N PHE A 405 19.86 11.24 6.63
CA PHE A 405 18.72 10.75 5.87
C PHE A 405 19.14 10.17 4.52
N TYR A 406 20.36 10.52 4.08
CA TYR A 406 21.06 9.99 2.93
C TYR A 406 22.54 9.81 3.29
N ASP A 407 23.20 8.82 2.70
CA ASP A 407 24.65 8.64 2.79
C ASP A 407 25.36 9.36 1.64
N ILE A 408 26.57 9.83 1.90
CA ILE A 408 27.41 10.57 0.93
C ILE A 408 28.09 9.61 -0.05
N GLU A 409 28.51 10.15 -1.21
CA GLU A 409 29.26 9.39 -2.22
C GLU A 409 30.76 9.47 -1.95
N ASP A 410 31.25 10.68 -1.74
CA ASP A 410 32.66 10.99 -1.51
C ASP A 410 32.77 11.98 -0.37
N GLY A 411 33.91 11.95 0.32
CA GLY A 411 34.20 12.82 1.44
C GLY A 411 33.87 12.22 2.79
N VAL A 412 33.80 13.04 3.83
CA VAL A 412 33.46 12.67 5.21
C VAL A 412 32.60 13.76 5.83
N ILE A 413 31.55 13.35 6.53
CA ILE A 413 30.82 14.22 7.45
C ILE A 413 31.05 13.72 8.86
N SER A 414 31.45 14.59 9.76
CA SER A 414 31.69 14.26 11.16
C SER A 414 30.98 15.19 12.13
N VAL A 415 30.60 14.65 13.29
CA VAL A 415 30.10 15.39 14.44
C VAL A 415 31.06 15.15 15.61
N ASP A 416 31.62 16.22 16.15
CA ASP A 416 32.69 16.21 17.18
C ASP A 416 33.85 15.25 16.85
N GLY A 417 34.19 15.14 15.53
CA GLY A 417 35.23 14.25 15.02
C GLY A 417 34.80 12.80 14.80
N TYR A 418 33.57 12.43 15.12
CA TYR A 418 33.01 11.10 14.83
C TYR A 418 32.41 11.09 13.43
N ASP A 419 32.91 10.23 12.55
CA ASP A 419 32.37 10.00 11.21
C ASP A 419 30.92 9.45 11.29
N LEU A 420 29.96 10.11 10.61
CA LEU A 420 28.55 9.74 10.65
C LEU A 420 28.29 8.32 10.18
N THR A 421 29.13 7.77 9.31
CA THR A 421 28.98 6.40 8.79
C THR A 421 29.37 5.33 9.82
N LYS A 422 30.10 5.71 10.88
CA LYS A 422 30.63 4.81 11.91
C LYS A 422 29.91 4.90 13.26
N ILE A 423 28.89 5.74 13.35
CA ILE A 423 28.08 5.91 14.56
C ILE A 423 26.66 5.38 14.34
N SER A 424 26.00 5.00 15.43
CA SER A 424 24.61 4.59 15.42
C SER A 424 23.70 5.75 15.00
N ILE A 425 22.84 5.52 14.02
CA ILE A 425 21.84 6.49 13.52
C ILE A 425 20.92 6.93 14.68
N GLU A 426 20.53 5.99 15.54
CA GLU A 426 19.66 6.29 16.69
C GLU A 426 20.35 7.26 17.66
N SER A 427 21.62 7.01 18.01
CA SER A 427 22.39 7.85 18.94
C SER A 427 22.65 9.25 18.38
N LEU A 428 22.83 9.38 17.06
CA LEU A 428 22.93 10.66 16.37
C LEU A 428 21.60 11.44 16.45
N ARG A 429 20.51 10.81 16.01
CA ARG A 429 19.19 11.47 15.91
C ARG A 429 18.61 11.85 17.26
N ARG A 430 18.92 11.13 18.33
CA ARG A 430 18.53 11.49 19.70
C ARG A 430 19.11 12.85 20.15
N GLN A 431 20.23 13.26 19.60
CA GLN A 431 20.91 14.51 19.95
C GLN A 431 20.63 15.63 18.96
N MET A 432 19.78 15.35 17.95
CA MET A 432 19.39 16.31 16.92
C MET A 432 17.92 16.70 17.03
N GLY A 433 17.62 17.95 16.77
CA GLY A 433 16.27 18.46 16.55
C GLY A 433 16.10 18.82 15.08
N VAL A 434 15.21 18.13 14.37
CA VAL A 434 14.92 18.42 12.96
C VAL A 434 13.52 18.95 12.82
N MET A 435 13.39 20.14 12.27
CA MET A 435 12.13 20.78 11.95
C MET A 435 12.04 21.02 10.46
N THR A 436 11.11 20.34 9.83
CA THR A 436 10.81 20.47 8.40
C THR A 436 9.85 21.62 8.14
N GLN A 437 9.78 22.07 6.89
CA GLN A 437 8.87 23.12 6.42
C GLN A 437 7.41 22.87 6.81
N ASP A 438 6.94 21.62 6.68
CA ASP A 438 5.61 21.19 7.08
C ASP A 438 5.64 20.60 8.49
N ASN A 439 5.21 21.38 9.48
CA ASN A 439 5.15 20.95 10.87
C ASN A 439 3.99 19.96 11.07
N PHE A 440 4.30 18.66 11.00
CA PHE A 440 3.30 17.60 11.12
C PHE A 440 2.77 17.50 12.56
N ILE A 441 1.44 17.57 12.70
CA ILE A 441 0.72 17.36 13.95
C ILE A 441 -0.03 16.04 13.87
N PHE A 442 0.27 15.12 14.78
CA PHE A 442 -0.42 13.85 14.91
C PHE A 442 -1.83 14.04 15.48
N HIS A 443 -2.74 13.19 15.06
CA HIS A 443 -4.03 13.06 15.75
C HIS A 443 -3.77 12.60 17.20
N GLY A 444 -4.41 13.25 18.17
CA GLY A 444 -4.20 13.01 19.58
C GLY A 444 -4.19 14.33 20.35
N THR A 445 -3.79 14.32 21.61
CA THR A 445 -3.77 15.51 22.45
C THR A 445 -2.55 16.42 22.16
N VAL A 446 -2.63 17.67 22.58
CA VAL A 446 -1.47 18.59 22.57
C VAL A 446 -0.31 17.99 23.37
N ARG A 447 -0.63 17.40 24.54
CA ARG A 447 0.32 16.67 25.40
C ARG A 447 1.10 15.61 24.62
N GLU A 448 0.38 14.67 23.98
CA GLU A 448 0.99 13.58 23.20
C GLU A 448 1.86 14.11 22.06
N ASN A 449 1.44 15.18 21.42
CA ASN A 449 2.21 15.82 20.36
C ASN A 449 3.53 16.43 20.84
N ILE A 450 3.56 17.03 22.03
CA ILE A 450 4.79 17.60 22.61
C ILE A 450 5.70 16.47 23.14
N LEU A 451 5.12 15.51 23.90
CA LEU A 451 5.88 14.39 24.46
C LEU A 451 6.48 13.47 23.41
N TYR A 452 6.02 13.54 22.14
CA TYR A 452 6.64 12.79 21.05
C TYR A 452 8.14 13.09 20.88
N GLY A 453 8.62 14.28 21.28
CA GLY A 453 10.03 14.63 21.29
C GLY A 453 10.84 13.94 22.39
N LYS A 454 10.20 13.54 23.51
CA LYS A 454 10.80 12.78 24.62
C LYS A 454 9.67 12.06 25.36
N LEU A 455 9.48 10.76 25.03
CA LEU A 455 8.31 9.98 25.50
C LEU A 455 8.27 9.75 27.02
N ASP A 456 9.40 9.80 27.68
CA ASP A 456 9.57 9.61 29.12
C ASP A 456 9.65 10.92 29.92
N ALA A 457 9.38 12.07 29.25
CA ALA A 457 9.41 13.37 29.91
C ALA A 457 8.23 13.57 30.88
N THR A 458 8.50 14.30 31.96
CA THR A 458 7.48 14.64 32.94
C THR A 458 6.58 15.79 32.46
N ASP A 459 5.44 15.99 33.13
CA ASP A 459 4.54 17.10 32.84
C ASP A 459 5.21 18.45 33.08
N GLU A 460 6.08 18.53 34.08
CA GLU A 460 6.85 19.75 34.41
C GLU A 460 7.82 20.08 33.27
N GLU A 461 8.54 19.07 32.73
CA GLU A 461 9.45 19.24 31.59
C GLU A 461 8.67 19.69 30.34
N MET A 462 7.51 19.08 30.07
CA MET A 462 6.66 19.44 28.94
C MET A 462 6.17 20.90 29.06
N ILE A 463 5.68 21.29 30.23
CA ILE A 463 5.21 22.67 30.47
C ILE A 463 6.38 23.66 30.37
N ALA A 464 7.56 23.31 30.88
CA ALA A 464 8.74 24.14 30.77
C ALA A 464 9.16 24.35 29.30
N ALA A 465 9.16 23.27 28.50
CA ALA A 465 9.44 23.34 27.07
C ALA A 465 8.43 24.22 26.32
N ALA A 466 7.13 24.06 26.62
CA ALA A 466 6.07 24.86 26.01
C ALA A 466 6.16 26.35 26.40
N LYS A 467 6.55 26.67 27.64
CA LYS A 467 6.80 28.04 28.10
C LYS A 467 7.99 28.66 27.40
N ALA A 468 9.07 27.93 27.26
CA ALA A 468 10.31 28.41 26.62
C ALA A 468 10.08 28.89 25.17
N VAL A 469 9.19 28.23 24.44
CA VAL A 469 8.85 28.58 23.06
C VAL A 469 7.56 29.39 22.90
N ASN A 470 7.01 29.96 23.99
CA ASN A 470 5.76 30.75 24.02
C ASN A 470 4.51 29.99 23.56
N ALA A 471 4.49 28.66 23.66
CA ALA A 471 3.34 27.84 23.34
C ALA A 471 2.33 27.75 24.50
N HIS A 472 2.77 27.84 25.75
CA HIS A 472 1.96 27.60 26.94
C HIS A 472 0.70 28.44 27.02
N GLU A 473 0.78 29.76 26.76
CA GLU A 473 -0.33 30.67 26.93
C GLU A 473 -1.51 30.38 25.99
N PHE A 474 -1.23 30.05 24.72
CA PHE A 474 -2.31 29.72 23.81
C PHE A 474 -2.87 28.31 24.08
N ILE A 475 -2.03 27.36 24.51
CA ILE A 475 -2.48 26.02 24.91
C ILE A 475 -3.46 26.13 26.08
N MET A 476 -3.15 26.93 27.10
CA MET A 476 -4.03 27.14 28.25
C MET A 476 -5.34 27.86 27.93
N LYS A 477 -5.42 28.54 26.77
CA LYS A 477 -6.67 29.14 26.26
C LYS A 477 -7.55 28.13 25.52
N MET A 478 -7.05 26.95 25.22
CA MET A 478 -7.85 25.88 24.62
C MET A 478 -8.79 25.27 25.66
N GLU A 479 -9.88 24.67 25.19
CA GLU A 479 -10.97 24.15 26.06
C GLU A 479 -10.49 23.20 27.16
N LYS A 480 -9.50 22.31 26.85
CA LYS A 480 -8.93 21.33 27.77
C LYS A 480 -7.43 21.53 28.00
N GLY A 481 -6.88 22.70 27.64
CA GLY A 481 -5.44 22.95 27.76
C GLY A 481 -4.60 21.91 27.00
N TYR A 482 -3.62 21.31 27.68
CA TYR A 482 -2.76 20.26 27.11
C TYR A 482 -3.49 18.98 26.72
N ASP A 483 -4.66 18.70 27.29
CA ASP A 483 -5.47 17.52 26.98
C ASP A 483 -6.49 17.81 25.87
N THR A 484 -6.37 18.95 25.17
CA THR A 484 -7.17 19.25 23.98
C THR A 484 -6.81 18.31 22.85
N GLU A 485 -7.82 17.62 22.29
CA GLU A 485 -7.66 16.74 21.14
C GLU A 485 -7.47 17.55 19.85
N LEU A 486 -6.40 17.26 19.16
CA LEU A 486 -6.06 17.81 17.84
C LEU A 486 -6.53 16.87 16.75
N LYS A 487 -7.18 17.41 15.74
CA LYS A 487 -7.56 16.65 14.53
C LYS A 487 -6.35 16.39 13.66
N GLU A 488 -6.54 15.51 12.69
CA GLU A 488 -5.52 15.17 11.69
C GLU A 488 -4.89 16.43 11.08
N HIS A 489 -3.56 16.42 10.94
CA HIS A 489 -2.74 17.58 10.51
C HIS A 489 -2.94 18.87 11.31
N GLY A 490 -3.50 18.80 12.54
CA GLY A 490 -3.77 19.97 13.36
C GLY A 490 -4.89 20.86 12.80
N ALA A 491 -5.88 20.27 12.12
CA ALA A 491 -7.02 21.01 11.60
C ALA A 491 -7.75 21.77 12.73
N GLY A 492 -7.92 23.08 12.55
CA GLY A 492 -8.46 23.99 13.55
C GLY A 492 -7.42 24.84 14.27
N LEU A 493 -6.12 24.53 14.12
CA LEU A 493 -5.02 25.37 14.57
C LEU A 493 -4.55 26.31 13.46
N SER A 494 -4.12 27.53 13.83
CA SER A 494 -3.41 28.40 12.89
C SER A 494 -2.04 27.82 12.55
N ILE A 495 -1.43 28.27 11.45
CA ILE A 495 -0.08 27.84 11.03
C ILE A 495 0.93 28.09 12.15
N GLY A 496 0.91 29.29 12.78
CA GLY A 496 1.81 29.62 13.86
C GLY A 496 1.58 28.77 15.13
N GLN A 497 0.33 28.43 15.45
CA GLN A 497 0.04 27.54 16.58
C GLN A 497 0.60 26.13 16.35
N ARG A 498 0.49 25.59 15.13
CA ARG A 498 1.13 24.32 14.77
C ARG A 498 2.64 24.39 14.92
N GLN A 499 3.26 25.50 14.48
CA GLN A 499 4.70 25.72 14.66
C GLN A 499 5.10 25.74 16.13
N LEU A 500 4.39 26.49 16.97
CA LEU A 500 4.71 26.58 18.40
C LEU A 500 4.61 25.23 19.11
N ILE A 501 3.65 24.36 18.73
CA ILE A 501 3.59 22.98 19.24
C ILE A 501 4.80 22.16 18.76
N ALA A 502 5.18 22.27 17.48
CA ALA A 502 6.35 21.61 16.94
C ALA A 502 7.64 22.11 17.61
N PHE A 503 7.74 23.40 17.91
CA PHE A 503 8.84 23.97 18.69
C PHE A 503 8.92 23.38 20.09
N ALA A 504 7.76 23.24 20.80
CA ALA A 504 7.73 22.60 22.10
C ALA A 504 8.16 21.12 22.05
N ARG A 505 7.75 20.39 21.00
CA ARG A 505 8.20 19.03 20.72
C ARG A 505 9.72 18.93 20.55
N THR A 506 10.33 19.87 19.82
CA THR A 506 11.79 19.90 19.61
C THR A 506 12.51 20.40 20.86
N MET A 507 11.95 21.37 21.58
CA MET A 507 12.55 21.91 22.80
C MET A 507 12.67 20.85 23.91
N ILE A 508 11.67 19.97 24.06
CA ILE A 508 11.65 18.97 25.14
C ILE A 508 12.75 17.91 24.97
N SER A 509 13.20 17.63 23.72
CA SER A 509 14.32 16.71 23.46
C SER A 509 15.69 17.32 23.78
N MET A 510 15.77 18.63 24.02
CA MET A 510 17.01 19.38 24.32
C MET A 510 18.16 19.06 23.36
N PRO A 511 17.96 19.19 22.05
CA PRO A 511 18.97 18.80 21.08
C PRO A 511 20.22 19.69 21.17
N LYS A 512 21.40 19.13 20.86
CA LYS A 512 22.65 19.88 20.75
C LYS A 512 22.84 20.47 19.34
N ILE A 513 22.33 19.76 18.34
CA ILE A 513 22.31 20.20 16.95
C ILE A 513 20.87 20.42 16.52
N LEU A 514 20.58 21.59 15.97
CA LEU A 514 19.24 21.96 15.51
C LEU A 514 19.24 22.22 14.00
N ILE A 515 18.26 21.64 13.32
CA ILE A 515 18.00 21.90 11.91
C ILE A 515 16.60 22.51 11.80
N LEU A 516 16.54 23.69 11.17
CA LEU A 516 15.33 24.47 10.97
C LEU A 516 15.13 24.74 9.48
N ASP A 517 14.06 24.21 8.89
CA ASP A 517 13.62 24.62 7.55
C ASP A 517 12.47 25.61 7.70
N GLU A 518 12.78 26.90 7.51
CA GLU A 518 11.88 28.01 7.76
C GLU A 518 11.15 28.45 6.50
N ALA A 519 10.01 27.84 6.18
CA ALA A 519 9.11 28.33 5.13
C ALA A 519 7.74 28.66 5.71
N THR A 520 7.50 29.93 6.07
CA THR A 520 6.16 30.36 6.49
C THR A 520 5.81 31.70 5.88
N SER A 521 4.97 31.65 4.86
CA SER A 521 4.14 32.77 4.40
C SER A 521 2.76 32.67 5.07
N SER A 522 2.19 33.80 5.52
CA SER A 522 0.81 33.97 5.97
C SER A 522 0.52 33.62 7.45
N ILE A 523 1.30 34.16 8.36
CA ILE A 523 0.99 34.17 9.80
C ILE A 523 0.54 35.59 10.17
N ASP A 524 -0.45 35.72 11.07
CA ASP A 524 -0.83 37.02 11.63
C ASP A 524 0.31 37.63 12.46
N THR A 525 0.41 38.96 12.48
CA THR A 525 1.53 39.69 13.09
C THR A 525 1.77 39.36 14.56
N HIS A 526 0.71 39.10 15.34
CA HIS A 526 0.85 38.76 16.75
C HIS A 526 1.49 37.37 16.94
N THR A 527 0.99 36.38 16.22
CA THR A 527 1.52 35.00 16.25
C THR A 527 2.94 34.96 15.66
N GLU A 528 3.26 35.79 14.66
CA GLU A 528 4.60 35.91 14.10
C GLU A 528 5.64 36.32 15.13
N ILE A 529 5.33 37.30 15.99
CA ILE A 529 6.22 37.71 17.08
C ILE A 529 6.46 36.55 18.07
N LEU A 530 5.42 35.76 18.39
CA LEU A 530 5.59 34.61 19.27
C LEU A 530 6.44 33.51 18.64
N VAL A 531 6.24 33.24 17.35
CA VAL A 531 7.02 32.29 16.57
C VAL A 531 8.48 32.73 16.51
N GLN A 532 8.76 34.01 16.24
CA GLN A 532 10.12 34.55 16.19
C GLN A 532 10.83 34.36 17.55
N LYS A 533 10.18 34.71 18.66
CA LYS A 533 10.73 34.47 20.00
C LYS A 533 10.94 32.98 20.29
N GLY A 534 10.06 32.11 19.78
CA GLY A 534 10.21 30.66 19.88
C GLY A 534 11.46 30.16 19.12
N ILE A 535 11.71 30.68 17.92
CA ILE A 535 12.92 30.39 17.14
C ILE A 535 14.16 30.83 17.90
N GLU A 536 14.21 32.07 18.42
CA GLU A 536 15.34 32.58 19.20
C GLU A 536 15.64 31.71 20.42
N ALA A 537 14.60 31.26 21.13
CA ALA A 537 14.73 30.34 22.26
C ALA A 537 15.28 28.96 21.83
N LEU A 538 14.88 28.46 20.66
CA LEU A 538 15.36 27.20 20.11
C LEU A 538 16.83 27.26 19.68
N LEU A 539 17.26 28.37 19.06
CA LEU A 539 18.62 28.57 18.57
C LEU A 539 19.63 28.77 19.71
N SER A 540 19.19 29.35 20.83
CA SER A 540 20.09 29.74 21.93
C SER A 540 20.87 28.55 22.49
N GLY A 541 22.24 28.68 22.44
CA GLY A 541 23.17 27.68 23.01
C GLY A 541 23.28 26.36 22.26
N ARG A 542 22.86 26.31 21.00
CA ARG A 542 22.88 25.12 20.14
C ARG A 542 23.59 25.42 18.83
N THR A 543 24.26 24.40 18.28
CA THR A 543 24.71 24.45 16.89
C THR A 543 23.52 24.32 15.96
N SER A 544 23.28 25.34 15.14
CA SER A 544 22.01 25.43 14.40
C SER A 544 22.27 25.67 12.91
N PHE A 545 21.54 24.90 12.09
CA PHE A 545 21.47 25.09 10.63
C PHE A 545 20.06 25.53 10.27
N VAL A 546 19.95 26.74 9.71
CA VAL A 546 18.65 27.33 9.37
C VAL A 546 18.57 27.58 7.87
N ILE A 547 17.62 26.93 7.18
CA ILE A 547 17.30 27.29 5.80
C ILE A 547 16.42 28.54 5.90
N ALA A 548 17.06 29.68 5.72
CA ALA A 548 16.46 30.96 6.05
C ALA A 548 15.68 31.54 4.87
N HIS A 549 14.41 31.85 5.13
CA HIS A 549 13.50 32.57 4.24
C HIS A 549 13.07 33.93 4.82
N ARG A 550 13.46 34.24 6.06
CA ARG A 550 13.14 35.49 6.74
C ARG A 550 14.39 36.33 6.96
N LEU A 551 14.24 37.63 6.76
CA LEU A 551 15.33 38.58 6.94
C LEU A 551 15.87 38.58 8.38
N SER A 552 15.00 38.54 9.38
CA SER A 552 15.37 38.51 10.80
C SER A 552 16.26 37.31 11.16
N THR A 553 15.95 36.15 10.62
CA THR A 553 16.71 34.92 10.86
C THR A 553 18.12 35.01 10.20
N ILE A 554 18.18 35.58 9.00
CA ILE A 554 19.44 35.77 8.28
C ILE A 554 20.34 36.79 9.02
N GLN A 555 19.75 37.89 9.52
CA GLN A 555 20.51 38.94 10.22
C GLN A 555 21.04 38.51 11.59
N ASN A 556 20.36 37.61 12.27
CA ASN A 556 20.71 37.10 13.58
C ASN A 556 21.65 35.87 13.54
N ALA A 557 21.98 35.35 12.35
CA ALA A 557 22.94 34.26 12.21
C ALA A 557 24.38 34.71 12.45
N ASP A 558 25.17 33.83 13.06
CA ASP A 558 26.60 34.09 13.25
C ASP A 558 27.36 34.10 11.92
N ARG A 559 26.95 33.16 11.02
CA ARG A 559 27.55 33.04 9.71
C ARG A 559 26.49 32.62 8.67
N ILE A 560 26.64 33.11 7.46
CA ILE A 560 25.81 32.78 6.31
C ILE A 560 26.61 31.93 5.33
N PHE A 561 26.00 30.86 4.80
CA PHE A 561 26.49 30.13 3.65
C PHE A 561 25.58 30.40 2.45
N VAL A 562 26.14 31.00 1.42
CA VAL A 562 25.47 31.19 0.14
C VAL A 562 25.74 29.96 -0.72
N ILE A 563 24.70 29.19 -0.97
CA ILE A 563 24.78 27.91 -1.70
C ILE A 563 24.27 28.15 -3.11
N ASP A 564 25.11 27.84 -4.08
CA ASP A 564 24.75 27.86 -5.50
C ASP A 564 25.60 26.85 -6.29
N GLN A 565 25.06 26.34 -7.40
CA GLN A 565 25.73 25.39 -8.30
C GLN A 565 26.37 24.18 -7.58
N GLY A 566 25.75 23.74 -6.49
CA GLY A 566 26.22 22.57 -5.73
C GLY A 566 27.40 22.81 -4.80
N GLY A 567 27.75 24.07 -4.51
CA GLY A 567 28.83 24.43 -3.59
C GLY A 567 28.50 25.62 -2.71
N ILE A 568 29.43 25.98 -1.80
CA ILE A 568 29.39 27.21 -1.02
C ILE A 568 30.09 28.29 -1.81
N LEU A 569 29.31 29.22 -2.38
CA LEU A 569 29.81 30.31 -3.19
C LEU A 569 30.45 31.41 -2.31
N GLU A 570 29.79 31.72 -1.19
CA GLU A 570 30.27 32.72 -0.21
C GLU A 570 29.95 32.25 1.21
N GLN A 571 30.82 32.60 2.14
CA GLN A 571 30.60 32.44 3.57
C GLN A 571 31.18 33.61 4.36
N GLY A 572 30.49 33.96 5.46
CA GLY A 572 30.93 35.06 6.35
C GLY A 572 29.76 35.56 7.20
N SER A 573 30.07 36.51 8.08
CA SER A 573 29.01 37.18 8.85
C SER A 573 28.11 38.05 7.95
N PRO A 574 26.85 38.28 8.35
CA PRO A 574 25.93 39.12 7.57
C PRO A 574 26.53 40.49 7.22
N ALA A 575 27.22 41.12 8.17
CA ALA A 575 27.86 42.43 7.99
C ALA A 575 29.04 42.40 7.00
N GLU A 576 29.83 41.33 7.00
CA GLU A 576 30.95 41.16 6.07
C GLU A 576 30.46 40.94 4.65
N LEU A 577 29.49 40.09 4.46
CA LEU A 577 28.94 39.75 3.13
C LEU A 577 28.22 40.96 2.51
N MET A 578 27.49 41.75 3.31
CA MET A 578 26.90 43.02 2.83
C MET A 578 27.94 44.01 2.35
N LYS A 579 29.07 44.11 3.03
CA LYS A 579 30.19 45.00 2.61
C LYS A 579 30.86 44.49 1.35
N LYS A 580 30.97 43.19 1.17
CA LYS A 580 31.60 42.52 0.02
C LYS A 580 30.86 42.76 -1.28
N LYS A 581 29.52 43.03 -1.20
CA LYS A 581 28.62 43.25 -2.34
C LYS A 581 28.70 42.12 -3.38
N GLY A 582 28.74 40.88 -2.91
CA GLY A 582 28.76 39.68 -3.72
C GLY A 582 27.37 39.04 -3.86
N ALA A 583 27.34 37.72 -4.05
CA ALA A 583 26.11 36.97 -4.27
C ALA A 583 25.08 37.10 -3.13
N TYR A 584 25.55 37.20 -1.87
CA TYR A 584 24.66 37.47 -0.74
C TYR A 584 24.00 38.85 -0.87
N TYR A 585 24.76 39.88 -1.23
CA TYR A 585 24.19 41.22 -1.41
C TYR A 585 23.14 41.26 -2.52
N ASP A 586 23.39 40.59 -3.64
CA ASP A 586 22.44 40.54 -4.75
C ASP A 586 21.14 39.80 -4.35
N LEU A 587 21.26 38.68 -3.63
CA LEU A 587 20.10 37.95 -3.08
C LEU A 587 19.33 38.82 -2.08
N TYR A 588 20.01 39.50 -1.18
CA TYR A 588 19.42 40.39 -0.20
C TYR A 588 18.64 41.51 -0.88
N MET A 589 19.25 42.20 -1.84
CA MET A 589 18.62 43.29 -2.57
C MET A 589 17.44 42.82 -3.42
N ALA A 590 17.51 41.61 -4.00
CA ALA A 590 16.42 41.06 -4.79
C ALA A 590 15.19 40.66 -3.94
N GLN A 591 15.42 40.18 -2.72
CA GLN A 591 14.34 39.67 -1.86
C GLN A 591 13.80 40.70 -0.87
N PHE A 592 14.61 41.62 -0.38
CA PHE A 592 14.29 42.45 0.79
C PHE A 592 14.41 43.96 0.58
N ALA A 593 14.99 44.44 -0.52
CA ALA A 593 15.19 45.90 -0.76
C ALA A 593 13.89 46.71 -0.88
N GLY A 594 12.73 46.07 -0.92
CA GLY A 594 11.42 46.75 -0.94
C GLY A 594 10.75 46.83 0.44
N LEU A 595 11.39 46.32 1.51
CA LEU A 595 10.87 46.24 2.86
C LEU A 595 11.48 47.27 3.84
N GLU A 596 12.50 48.03 3.39
CA GLU A 596 13.01 49.23 4.05
C GLU A 596 12.28 50.47 3.48
#